data_0875591b627653d864ad47e401ef70ce
#
_entry.id   0875591b627653d864ad47e401ef70ce
#
_cell.length_a   1.000
_cell.length_b   1.000
_cell.length_c   1.000
_cell.angle_alpha   90.00
_cell.angle_beta   90.00
_cell.angle_gamma   90.00
#
_symmetry.space_group_name_H-M   'P 1'
#
loop_
_entity.id
_entity.type
_entity.pdbx_description
1 polymer ?
#
loop_
_entity_poly.entity_id
_entity_poly.type
_entity_poly.pdbx_seq_one_letter_code
_entity_poly.pdbx_strand_id
1 'polypeptide(L)'
;MKLGLTGIETSGPSDEQAVLVLGGKHVGELIAQRLQADGYSVGLVDETHDSEAVPTNAGDPSDVRILAEAGAADASVVVVATPRDSRNLLIAQLVRAHFDVTDVFVLVNSPDRSDLVADVGHEPVCATTALSEAVVADLEPTVSELDTA
;
A
#
# COMPACT_ATOMS: atom_id res chain seq x y z
N MET A 1 -19.28 17.34 -8.86
CA MET A 1 -19.56 17.00 -8.82
C MET A 1 -19.85 16.96 -9.20
N LYS A 2 -19.62 17.08 -9.35
CA LYS A 2 -19.80 16.84 -9.71
C LYS A 2 -20.40 16.78 -10.39
N LEU A 3 -20.39 17.01 -10.93
CA LEU A 3 -20.95 16.70 -11.54
C LEU A 3 -21.31 16.53 -12.09
N GLY A 4 -21.29 16.63 -12.34
CA GLY A 4 -21.46 16.22 -12.59
C GLY A 4 -21.49 16.15 -13.33
N LEU A 5 -21.42 16.10 -13.45
CA LEU A 5 -21.28 15.67 -13.93
C LEU A 5 -21.23 15.30 -14.43
N THR A 6 -21.17 15.44 -14.39
CA THR A 6 -20.81 14.94 -14.61
C THR A 6 -20.56 14.44 -14.93
N GLY A 7 -20.32 14.35 -14.80
CA GLY A 7 -19.69 13.74 -14.69
C GLY A 7 -19.24 13.49 -15.05
N ILE A 8 -19.30 13.59 -14.99
CA ILE A 8 -18.65 13.26 -15.14
C ILE A 8 -18.03 13.01 -15.32
N GLU A 9 -18.01 13.21 -14.87
CA GLU A 9 -17.30 13.09 -14.98
C GLU A 9 -16.57 12.64 -15.13
N THR A 10 -16.35 12.65 -14.97
CA THR A 10 -15.77 12.33 -15.22
C THR A 10 -14.79 12.23 -15.24
N SER A 11 -14.72 12.96 -14.42
CA SER A 11 -13.50 12.74 -14.41
C SER A 11 -13.01 11.52 -14.69
N GLY A 12 -13.02 11.38 -15.42
CA GLY A 12 -12.70 10.22 -15.90
C GLY A 12 -11.57 9.59 -15.31
N PRO A 13 -11.33 8.42 -15.60
CA PRO A 13 -10.17 7.81 -15.08
C PRO A 13 -9.04 8.62 -15.59
N SER A 14 -8.56 9.39 -14.74
CA SER A 14 -7.31 9.99 -14.98
C SER A 14 -6.31 8.86 -15.04
N ASP A 15 -5.22 9.08 -15.68
CA ASP A 15 -4.08 8.17 -15.59
C ASP A 15 -3.46 8.22 -14.20
N GLU A 16 -4.04 9.01 -13.32
CA GLU A 16 -3.56 9.14 -11.96
C GLU A 16 -3.92 7.93 -11.14
N GLN A 17 -2.96 7.39 -10.44
CA GLN A 17 -3.21 6.36 -9.46
C GLN A 17 -3.58 7.01 -8.14
N ALA A 18 -4.78 6.73 -7.65
CA ALA A 18 -5.20 7.21 -6.33
C ALA A 18 -4.33 6.59 -5.23
N VAL A 19 -3.93 5.35 -5.43
CA VAL A 19 -3.08 4.61 -4.49
C VAL A 19 -1.84 4.12 -5.22
N LEU A 20 -0.69 4.31 -4.62
CA LEU A 20 0.56 3.81 -5.15
C LEU A 20 1.14 2.83 -4.14
N VAL A 21 1.39 1.60 -4.57
CA VAL A 21 1.95 0.54 -3.73
C VAL A 21 3.42 0.37 -4.08
N LEU A 22 4.28 0.42 -3.08
CA LEU A 22 5.73 0.43 -3.26
C LEU A 22 6.34 -0.84 -2.69
N GLY A 23 6.82 -1.71 -3.58
CA GLY A 23 7.51 -2.92 -3.22
C GLY A 23 6.59 -4.04 -2.75
N GLY A 24 7.21 -5.05 -2.18
CA GLY A 24 6.47 -6.16 -1.57
C GLY A 24 6.26 -7.38 -2.47
N LYS A 25 6.63 -7.31 -3.73
CA LYS A 25 6.47 -8.42 -4.67
C LYS A 25 5.04 -8.94 -4.65
N HIS A 26 4.82 -10.19 -4.31
CA HIS A 26 3.48 -10.76 -4.27
C HIS A 26 2.56 -10.05 -3.27
N VAL A 27 3.10 -9.62 -2.13
CA VAL A 27 2.30 -8.89 -1.13
C VAL A 27 1.83 -7.56 -1.70
N GLY A 28 2.73 -6.81 -2.32
CA GLY A 28 2.38 -5.54 -2.96
C GLY A 28 1.38 -5.72 -4.07
N GLU A 29 1.57 -6.73 -4.92
CA GLU A 29 0.64 -7.01 -6.01
C GLU A 29 -0.73 -7.37 -5.49
N LEU A 30 -0.82 -8.20 -4.45
CA LEU A 30 -2.12 -8.60 -3.89
C LEU A 30 -2.84 -7.43 -3.25
N ILE A 31 -2.12 -6.55 -2.55
CA ILE A 31 -2.70 -5.32 -2.02
C ILE A 31 -3.30 -4.51 -3.16
N ALA A 32 -2.52 -4.32 -4.22
CA ALA A 32 -2.94 -3.53 -5.37
C ALA A 32 -4.15 -4.15 -6.06
N GLN A 33 -4.16 -5.46 -6.27
CA GLN A 33 -5.28 -6.16 -6.92
C GLN A 33 -6.56 -6.03 -6.10
N ARG A 34 -6.48 -6.16 -4.78
CA ARG A 34 -7.66 -6.03 -3.92
C ARG A 34 -8.23 -4.63 -3.96
N LEU A 35 -7.37 -3.62 -3.96
CA LEU A 35 -7.81 -2.23 -4.07
C LEU A 35 -8.46 -1.98 -5.43
N GLN A 36 -7.89 -2.52 -6.50
CA GLN A 36 -8.52 -2.43 -7.83
C GLN A 36 -9.91 -3.06 -7.84
N ALA A 37 -10.04 -4.22 -7.21
CA ALA A 37 -11.33 -4.92 -7.13
C ALA A 37 -12.37 -4.07 -6.39
N ASP A 38 -11.93 -3.22 -5.48
CA ASP A 38 -12.79 -2.30 -4.75
C ASP A 38 -13.05 -1.00 -5.51
N GLY A 39 -12.52 -0.87 -6.73
CA GLY A 39 -12.80 0.27 -7.60
C GLY A 39 -11.75 1.38 -7.58
N TYR A 40 -10.65 1.20 -6.89
CA TYR A 40 -9.61 2.22 -6.83
C TYR A 40 -8.63 2.09 -8.00
N SER A 41 -8.09 3.22 -8.41
CA SER A 41 -7.01 3.27 -9.38
C SER A 41 -5.69 3.08 -8.65
N VAL A 42 -4.93 2.04 -8.99
CA VAL A 42 -3.75 1.64 -8.23
C VAL A 42 -2.57 1.41 -9.17
N GLY A 43 -1.40 1.88 -8.77
CA GLY A 43 -0.15 1.57 -9.44
C GLY A 43 0.80 0.84 -8.49
N LEU A 44 1.74 0.12 -9.05
CA LEU A 44 2.73 -0.66 -8.31
C LEU A 44 4.13 -0.26 -8.77
N VAL A 45 5.05 -0.13 -7.82
CA VAL A 45 6.48 0.04 -8.12
C VAL A 45 7.23 -1.10 -7.48
N ASP A 46 7.97 -1.87 -8.27
CA ASP A 46 8.75 -2.98 -7.75
C ASP A 46 9.98 -3.21 -8.63
N GLU A 47 11.09 -3.57 -8.01
CA GLU A 47 12.35 -3.75 -8.72
C GLU A 47 12.36 -4.99 -9.61
N THR A 48 11.74 -6.06 -9.12
CA THR A 48 11.88 -7.38 -9.73
C THR A 48 10.55 -8.05 -10.06
N HIS A 49 9.48 -7.54 -9.47
CA HIS A 49 8.16 -8.12 -9.66
C HIS A 49 7.37 -7.30 -10.67
N ASP A 50 6.79 -7.98 -11.64
CA ASP A 50 5.92 -7.35 -12.64
C ASP A 50 4.54 -7.98 -12.53
N SER A 51 3.52 -7.18 -12.72
CA SER A 51 2.15 -7.65 -12.65
C SER A 51 1.46 -7.41 -13.97
N GLU A 52 0.74 -8.41 -14.45
CA GLU A 52 -0.09 -8.25 -15.62
C GLU A 52 -1.44 -7.60 -15.28
N ALA A 53 -1.82 -7.67 -14.01
CA ALA A 53 -3.12 -7.17 -13.55
C ALA A 53 -3.08 -5.71 -13.10
N VAL A 54 -1.92 -5.21 -12.68
CA VAL A 54 -1.76 -3.87 -12.12
C VAL A 54 -0.68 -3.14 -12.89
N PRO A 55 -0.91 -1.88 -13.29
CA PRO A 55 0.15 -1.09 -13.92
C PRO A 55 1.38 -1.04 -13.01
N THR A 56 2.52 -1.47 -13.52
CA THR A 56 3.74 -1.59 -12.73
C THR A 56 4.86 -0.78 -13.36
N ASN A 57 5.51 0.04 -12.54
CA ASN A 57 6.77 0.68 -12.91
C ASN A 57 7.92 -0.14 -12.34
N ALA A 58 8.77 -0.66 -13.21
CA ALA A 58 9.93 -1.42 -12.77
C ALA A 58 11.01 -0.48 -12.26
N GLY A 59 11.44 -0.67 -11.04
CA GLY A 59 12.50 0.13 -10.47
C GLY A 59 12.52 0.11 -8.97
N ASP A 60 13.54 0.76 -8.43
CA ASP A 60 13.75 0.86 -6.99
C ASP A 60 12.78 1.90 -6.40
N PRO A 61 11.89 1.51 -5.48
CA PRO A 61 10.97 2.48 -4.87
C PRO A 61 11.65 3.51 -3.97
N SER A 62 12.95 3.40 -3.72
CA SER A 62 13.70 4.46 -3.06
C SER A 62 14.33 5.46 -4.04
N ASP A 63 14.12 5.26 -5.33
CA ASP A 63 14.61 6.19 -6.35
C ASP A 63 13.50 7.22 -6.66
N VAL A 64 13.78 8.48 -6.35
CA VAL A 64 12.82 9.57 -6.52
C VAL A 64 12.36 9.70 -7.98
N ARG A 65 13.24 9.41 -8.94
CA ARG A 65 12.87 9.50 -10.35
C ARG A 65 11.84 8.43 -10.72
N ILE A 66 12.01 7.23 -10.21
CA ILE A 66 11.06 6.13 -10.41
C ILE A 66 9.73 6.48 -9.79
N LEU A 67 9.74 7.03 -8.59
CA LEU A 67 8.50 7.45 -7.90
C LEU A 67 7.79 8.53 -8.71
N ALA A 68 8.52 9.49 -9.25
CA ALA A 68 7.93 10.54 -10.07
C ALA A 68 7.29 9.96 -11.33
N GLU A 69 7.97 9.03 -12.01
CA GLU A 69 7.43 8.37 -13.20
C GLU A 69 6.18 7.57 -12.90
N ALA A 70 6.11 7.01 -11.70
CA ALA A 70 4.97 6.20 -11.27
C ALA A 70 3.77 7.04 -10.82
N GLY A 71 3.90 8.35 -10.76
CA GLY A 71 2.80 9.24 -10.43
C GLY A 71 2.67 9.54 -8.94
N ALA A 72 3.77 9.46 -8.18
CA ALA A 72 3.71 9.71 -6.73
C ALA A 72 3.17 11.09 -6.39
N ALA A 73 3.43 12.10 -7.24
CA ALA A 73 2.96 13.45 -6.98
C ALA A 73 1.43 13.57 -6.96
N ASP A 74 0.74 12.69 -7.66
CA ASP A 74 -0.72 12.72 -7.78
C ASP A 74 -1.39 11.65 -6.91
N ALA A 75 -0.63 10.82 -6.22
CA ALA A 75 -1.19 9.79 -5.36
C ALA A 75 -1.82 10.39 -4.12
N SER A 76 -3.01 9.93 -3.76
CA SER A 76 -3.68 10.32 -2.52
C SER A 76 -3.14 9.53 -1.34
N VAL A 77 -2.81 8.27 -1.58
CA VAL A 77 -2.33 7.35 -0.56
C VAL A 77 -1.15 6.56 -1.11
N VAL A 78 -0.13 6.38 -0.31
CA VAL A 78 1.01 5.53 -0.64
C VAL A 78 1.13 4.41 0.38
N VAL A 79 1.35 3.19 -0.08
CA VAL A 79 1.57 2.03 0.78
C VAL A 79 2.98 1.52 0.53
N VAL A 80 3.79 1.41 1.57
CA VAL A 80 5.16 0.91 1.46
C VAL A 80 5.20 -0.48 2.08
N ALA A 81 5.50 -1.49 1.27
CA ALA A 81 5.26 -2.90 1.63
C ALA A 81 6.47 -3.82 1.47
N THR A 82 7.70 -3.30 1.47
CA THR A 82 8.88 -4.16 1.37
C THR A 82 9.06 -4.97 2.66
N PRO A 83 9.85 -6.04 2.63
CA PRO A 83 10.06 -6.83 3.85
C PRO A 83 11.05 -6.23 4.84
N ARG A 84 11.59 -5.05 4.57
CA ARG A 84 12.62 -4.43 5.41
C ARG A 84 12.12 -3.12 5.99
N ASP A 85 12.01 -3.09 7.32
CA ASP A 85 11.44 -1.94 8.02
C ASP A 85 12.23 -0.65 7.83
N SER A 86 13.56 -0.72 7.86
CA SER A 86 14.39 0.46 7.67
C SER A 86 14.24 1.03 6.26
N ARG A 87 14.11 0.17 5.26
CA ARG A 87 13.89 0.59 3.89
C ARG A 87 12.51 1.22 3.73
N ASN A 88 11.50 0.62 4.36
CA ASN A 88 10.13 1.14 4.32
C ASN A 88 10.07 2.55 4.91
N LEU A 89 10.75 2.76 6.03
CA LEU A 89 10.78 4.09 6.64
C LEU A 89 11.48 5.09 5.75
N LEU A 90 12.60 4.72 5.15
CA LEU A 90 13.30 5.58 4.19
C LEU A 90 12.40 5.99 3.02
N ILE A 91 11.74 5.00 2.41
CA ILE A 91 10.85 5.25 1.27
C ILE A 91 9.72 6.18 1.68
N ALA A 92 9.11 5.94 2.84
CA ALA A 92 8.01 6.77 3.34
C ALA A 92 8.44 8.23 3.52
N GLN A 93 9.64 8.43 4.06
CA GLN A 93 10.17 9.78 4.24
C GLN A 93 10.46 10.46 2.90
N LEU A 94 10.99 9.72 1.92
CA LEU A 94 11.23 10.26 0.59
C LEU A 94 9.92 10.68 -0.09
N VAL A 95 8.90 9.86 0.03
CA VAL A 95 7.59 10.14 -0.55
C VAL A 95 7.00 11.41 0.05
N ARG A 96 7.05 11.53 1.36
CA ARG A 96 6.52 12.73 2.01
C ARG A 96 7.33 13.98 1.66
N ALA A 97 8.65 13.87 1.68
CA ALA A 97 9.52 15.03 1.45
C ALA A 97 9.48 15.53 0.01
N HIS A 98 9.41 14.63 -0.96
CA HIS A 98 9.51 15.00 -2.37
C HIS A 98 8.16 15.16 -3.06
N PHE A 99 7.11 14.49 -2.58
CA PHE A 99 5.82 14.47 -3.27
C PHE A 99 4.67 14.98 -2.41
N ASP A 100 4.96 15.33 -1.17
CA ASP A 100 3.99 15.92 -0.26
C ASP A 100 2.75 15.06 -0.04
N VAL A 101 2.91 13.74 -0.11
CA VAL A 101 1.83 12.80 0.20
C VAL A 101 1.75 12.66 1.72
N THR A 102 0.58 12.92 2.28
CA THR A 102 0.38 12.90 3.73
C THR A 102 -0.10 11.56 4.27
N ASP A 103 -0.79 10.79 3.46
CA ASP A 103 -1.34 9.51 3.89
C ASP A 103 -0.43 8.38 3.41
N VAL A 104 0.58 8.06 4.22
CA VAL A 104 1.55 7.03 3.90
C VAL A 104 1.41 5.89 4.91
N PHE A 105 1.04 4.71 4.41
CA PHE A 105 0.91 3.50 5.20
C PHE A 105 2.18 2.68 5.03
N VAL A 106 2.76 2.27 6.15
CA VAL A 106 4.06 1.60 6.16
C VAL A 106 3.93 0.22 6.79
N LEU A 107 4.25 -0.81 6.02
CA LEU A 107 4.29 -2.16 6.55
C LEU A 107 5.44 -2.27 7.55
N VAL A 108 5.13 -2.77 8.74
CA VAL A 108 6.11 -2.98 9.81
C VAL A 108 6.19 -4.47 10.08
N ASN A 109 7.37 -5.03 9.90
CA ASN A 109 7.60 -6.46 10.09
C ASN A 109 8.02 -6.81 11.51
N SER A 110 8.67 -5.87 12.20
CA SER A 110 9.07 -6.03 13.61
C SER A 110 8.12 -5.21 14.48
N PRO A 111 7.32 -5.85 15.35
CA PRO A 111 6.27 -5.15 16.10
C PRO A 111 6.74 -3.94 16.92
N ASP A 112 7.97 -4.01 17.42
CA ASP A 112 8.55 -2.92 18.23
C ASP A 112 8.87 -1.67 17.42
N ARG A 113 8.75 -1.71 16.09
CA ARG A 113 8.99 -0.55 15.22
C ARG A 113 7.75 0.25 14.90
N SER A 114 6.59 -0.26 15.27
CA SER A 114 5.31 0.42 14.95
C SER A 114 5.25 1.81 15.56
N ASP A 115 5.69 1.96 16.80
CA ASP A 115 5.65 3.26 17.47
C ASP A 115 6.57 4.28 16.80
N LEU A 116 7.73 3.83 16.35
CA LEU A 116 8.66 4.72 15.63
C LEU A 116 8.03 5.24 14.34
N VAL A 117 7.37 4.37 13.59
CA VAL A 117 6.71 4.75 12.35
C VAL A 117 5.59 5.76 12.62
N ALA A 118 4.78 5.51 13.66
CA ALA A 118 3.71 6.42 14.05
C ALA A 118 4.26 7.77 14.51
N ASP A 119 5.34 7.76 15.29
CA ASP A 119 5.93 8.98 15.85
C ASP A 119 6.43 9.94 14.77
N VAL A 120 6.87 9.42 13.63
CA VAL A 120 7.31 10.28 12.52
C VAL A 120 6.18 10.63 11.56
N GLY A 121 4.94 10.28 11.91
CA GLY A 121 3.76 10.75 11.18
C GLY A 121 3.21 9.84 10.11
N HIS A 122 3.68 8.60 10.03
CA HIS A 122 3.13 7.63 9.10
C HIS A 122 2.18 6.65 9.79
N GLU A 123 1.36 5.95 9.01
CA GLU A 123 0.43 4.96 9.54
C GLU A 123 1.08 3.57 9.50
N PRO A 124 1.42 2.98 10.66
CA PRO A 124 2.01 1.64 10.66
C PRO A 124 0.96 0.56 10.43
N VAL A 125 1.32 -0.44 9.64
CA VAL A 125 0.55 -1.67 9.51
C VAL A 125 1.45 -2.81 9.95
N CYS A 126 1.18 -3.34 11.14
CA CYS A 126 2.02 -4.38 11.72
C CYS A 126 1.71 -5.74 11.12
N ALA A 127 2.67 -6.30 10.39
CA ALA A 127 2.49 -7.59 9.73
C ALA A 127 2.22 -8.72 10.73
N THR A 128 2.91 -8.71 11.86
CA THR A 128 2.73 -9.74 12.90
C THR A 128 1.31 -9.70 13.44
N THR A 129 0.80 -8.52 13.76
CA THR A 129 -0.56 -8.37 14.26
C THR A 129 -1.58 -8.79 13.21
N ALA A 130 -1.41 -8.32 11.98
CA ALA A 130 -2.33 -8.64 10.89
C ALA A 130 -2.37 -10.14 10.62
N LEU A 131 -1.21 -10.78 10.59
CA LEU A 131 -1.12 -12.23 10.36
C LEU A 131 -1.75 -13.00 11.53
N SER A 132 -1.47 -12.61 12.76
CA SER A 132 -2.04 -13.25 13.94
C SER A 132 -3.55 -13.18 13.93
N GLU A 133 -4.11 -12.02 13.63
CA GLU A 133 -5.54 -11.84 13.55
C GLU A 133 -6.17 -12.69 12.46
N ALA A 134 -5.51 -12.76 11.30
CA ALA A 134 -6.00 -13.57 10.18
C ALA A 134 -6.02 -15.06 10.54
N VAL A 135 -4.97 -15.54 11.19
CA VAL A 135 -4.89 -16.95 11.60
C VAL A 135 -5.99 -17.27 12.61
N VAL A 136 -6.17 -16.41 13.61
CA VAL A 136 -7.22 -16.62 14.62
C VAL A 136 -8.60 -16.61 13.97
N ALA A 137 -8.85 -15.68 13.06
CA ALA A 137 -10.13 -15.60 12.36
C ALA A 137 -10.43 -16.89 11.58
N ASP A 138 -9.41 -17.45 10.95
CA ASP A 138 -9.57 -18.69 10.19
C ASP A 138 -9.79 -19.90 11.09
N LEU A 139 -9.21 -19.90 12.28
CA LEU A 139 -9.34 -21.00 13.24
C LEU A 139 -10.64 -20.96 14.04
N GLU A 140 -11.22 -19.78 14.24
CA GLU A 140 -12.36 -19.59 15.14
C GLU A 140 -13.51 -20.58 14.95
N PRO A 141 -13.99 -20.82 13.72
CA PRO A 141 -15.10 -21.77 13.54
C PRO A 141 -14.77 -23.17 14.04
N THR A 142 -13.53 -23.61 13.83
CA THR A 142 -13.09 -24.96 14.26
C THR A 142 -12.91 -25.02 15.76
N VAL A 143 -12.27 -24.01 16.33
CA VAL A 143 -12.03 -23.97 17.78
C VAL A 143 -13.33 -23.85 18.56
N SER A 144 -14.28 -23.09 18.06
CA SER A 144 -15.60 -22.95 18.70
C SER A 144 -16.33 -24.29 18.81
N GLU A 145 -16.15 -25.18 17.84
CA GLU A 145 -16.75 -26.51 17.88
C GLU A 145 -16.20 -27.38 19.01
N LEU A 146 -14.96 -27.13 19.43
CA LEU A 146 -14.36 -27.89 20.54
C LEU A 146 -15.06 -27.61 21.86
N ASP A 147 -15.57 -26.40 22.05
CA ASP A 147 -16.26 -26.01 23.28
C ASP A 147 -17.63 -26.63 23.42
N THR A 148 -18.21 -27.09 22.34
CA THR A 148 -19.55 -27.70 22.33
C THR A 148 -19.53 -29.20 22.35
N ALA A 149 -18.37 -29.82 22.31
CA ALA A 149 -18.21 -31.27 22.25
C ALA A 149 -18.41 -31.93 23.62
#